data_e4dcf7f50bd62d52d4016bef0b0663e5
#
_entry.id   e4dcf7f50bd62d52d4016bef0b0663e5
#
_cell.length_a   1.000
_cell.length_b   1.000
_cell.length_c   1.000
_cell.angle_alpha   90.00
_cell.angle_beta   90.00
_cell.angle_gamma   90.00
#
_symmetry.space_group_name_H-M   'P 1'
#
loop_
_entity.id
_entity.type
_entity.pdbx_description
1 polymer ?
#
loop_
_entity_poly.entity_id
_entity_poly.type
_entity_poly.pdbx_seq_one_letter_code
_entity_poly.pdbx_strand_id
1 'polypeptide(L)'
;MSDTLAVLPQYLLPKKLLTALAGKLAGAHGGAATTALIRRFVKRYNVNMAEAANPDIASYPTFNDFFTRPLRAGARPLAAADFISPVDGAISQFGAIEKDQIFQAKGHSYSTTALVGGDAALGATFNGGSFATLYLSPRDYHRIHMPCDGVLRRMVYVPGDLFSVNPTTA
;
A
#
# COMPACT_ATOMS: atom_id res chain seq x y z
N MET A 1 -11.51 -23.22 -9.13
CA MET A 1 -10.05 -23.47 -8.98
C MET A 1 -9.70 -22.97 -7.61
N SER A 2 -9.03 -23.79 -6.78
CA SER A 2 -8.71 -23.34 -5.42
C SER A 2 -7.73 -22.18 -5.49
N ASP A 3 -7.94 -21.16 -4.65
CA ASP A 3 -7.09 -19.95 -4.57
C ASP A 3 -5.60 -20.33 -4.39
N THR A 4 -5.33 -21.46 -3.74
CA THR A 4 -3.99 -22.03 -3.54
C THR A 4 -3.26 -22.32 -4.87
N LEU A 5 -3.96 -22.79 -5.92
CA LEU A 5 -3.35 -23.03 -7.24
C LEU A 5 -2.98 -21.73 -7.97
N ALA A 6 -3.68 -20.64 -7.70
CA ALA A 6 -3.38 -19.33 -8.29
C ALA A 6 -2.15 -18.67 -7.63
N VAL A 7 -1.89 -18.99 -6.36
CA VAL A 7 -0.77 -18.42 -5.59
C VAL A 7 0.52 -19.20 -5.77
N LEU A 8 0.45 -20.53 -6.00
CA LEU A 8 1.62 -21.41 -6.10
C LEU A 8 2.72 -20.92 -7.06
N PRO A 9 2.42 -20.43 -8.29
CA PRO A 9 3.46 -19.94 -9.20
C PRO A 9 4.27 -18.77 -8.64
N GLN A 10 3.71 -17.97 -7.73
CA GLN A 10 4.41 -16.81 -7.14
C GLN A 10 5.62 -17.22 -6.27
N TYR A 11 5.62 -18.43 -5.73
CA TYR A 11 6.75 -18.94 -4.95
C TYR A 11 7.97 -19.29 -5.84
N LEU A 12 7.74 -19.60 -7.12
CA LEU A 12 8.79 -19.95 -8.07
C LEU A 12 9.37 -18.74 -8.81
N LEU A 13 8.70 -17.60 -8.77
CA LEU A 13 9.15 -16.40 -9.46
C LEU A 13 10.34 -15.74 -8.73
N PRO A 14 11.33 -15.19 -9.46
CA PRO A 14 12.43 -14.42 -8.89
C PRO A 14 11.93 -13.02 -8.44
N LYS A 15 11.15 -12.97 -7.38
CA LYS A 15 10.42 -11.77 -6.90
C LYS A 15 11.29 -10.54 -6.77
N LYS A 16 12.50 -10.69 -6.19
CA LYS A 16 13.44 -9.58 -6.00
C LYS A 16 13.90 -8.98 -7.35
N LEU A 17 14.18 -9.83 -8.34
CA LEU A 17 14.57 -9.36 -9.68
C LEU A 17 13.41 -8.66 -10.37
N LEU A 18 12.21 -9.25 -10.33
CA LEU A 18 11.00 -8.66 -10.92
C LEU A 18 10.67 -7.31 -10.28
N THR A 19 10.77 -7.21 -8.96
CA THR A 19 10.57 -5.96 -8.24
C THR A 19 11.61 -4.89 -8.62
N ALA A 20 12.88 -5.28 -8.72
CA ALA A 20 13.94 -4.35 -9.13
C ALA A 20 13.73 -3.84 -10.57
N LEU A 21 13.33 -4.73 -11.49
CA LEU A 21 13.00 -4.36 -12.87
C LEU A 21 11.77 -3.45 -12.93
N ALA A 22 10.71 -3.79 -12.22
CA ALA A 22 9.49 -2.97 -12.13
C ALA A 22 9.81 -1.58 -11.56
N GLY A 23 10.62 -1.50 -10.50
CA GLY A 23 11.06 -0.23 -9.92
C GLY A 23 11.87 0.63 -10.90
N LYS A 24 12.80 0.01 -11.63
CA LYS A 24 13.56 0.73 -12.69
C LYS A 24 12.66 1.25 -13.79
N LEU A 25 11.70 0.44 -14.25
CA LEU A 25 10.73 0.86 -15.29
C LEU A 25 9.80 1.96 -14.78
N ALA A 26 9.32 1.84 -13.55
CA ALA A 26 8.44 2.84 -12.95
C ALA A 26 9.14 4.18 -12.71
N GLY A 27 10.46 4.18 -12.44
CA GLY A 27 11.28 5.37 -12.28
C GLY A 27 11.92 5.89 -13.57
N ALA A 28 11.70 5.24 -14.72
CA ALA A 28 12.32 5.64 -15.97
C ALA A 28 11.62 6.87 -16.58
N HIS A 29 12.43 7.81 -17.08
CA HIS A 29 11.99 8.97 -17.85
C HIS A 29 11.76 8.58 -19.31
N GLY A 30 10.61 7.98 -19.61
CA GLY A 30 10.30 7.45 -20.96
C GLY A 30 9.57 8.41 -21.89
N GLY A 31 9.31 9.66 -21.49
CA GLY A 31 8.61 10.65 -22.31
C GLY A 31 7.26 10.15 -22.80
N ALA A 32 7.05 10.11 -24.11
CA ALA A 32 5.78 9.67 -24.72
C ALA A 32 5.40 8.22 -24.33
N ALA A 33 6.37 7.33 -24.13
CA ALA A 33 6.10 5.95 -23.69
C ALA A 33 5.56 5.91 -22.26
N THR A 34 6.13 6.70 -21.35
CA THR A 34 5.60 6.86 -19.98
C THR A 34 4.18 7.41 -20.00
N THR A 35 3.92 8.47 -20.78
CA THR A 35 2.59 9.05 -20.93
C THR A 35 1.58 8.03 -21.46
N ALA A 36 1.96 7.23 -22.46
CA ALA A 36 1.08 6.17 -23.00
C ALA A 36 0.79 5.08 -21.95
N LEU A 37 1.80 4.68 -21.17
CA LEU A 37 1.64 3.72 -20.06
C LEU A 37 0.67 4.26 -19.03
N ILE A 38 0.83 5.51 -18.58
CA ILE A 38 -0.04 6.16 -17.59
C ILE A 38 -1.47 6.25 -18.12
N ARG A 39 -1.69 6.67 -19.37
CA ARG A 39 -3.02 6.71 -19.98
C ARG A 39 -3.71 5.35 -19.98
N ARG A 40 -2.96 4.29 -20.35
CA ARG A 40 -3.49 2.92 -20.32
C ARG A 40 -3.86 2.51 -18.89
N PHE A 41 -3.03 2.83 -17.92
CA PHE A 41 -3.26 2.54 -16.51
C PHE A 41 -4.49 3.28 -15.98
N VAL A 42 -4.58 4.59 -16.21
CA VAL A 42 -5.73 5.41 -15.82
C VAL A 42 -7.04 4.84 -16.37
N LYS A 43 -7.06 4.48 -17.67
CA LYS A 43 -8.22 3.86 -18.30
C LYS A 43 -8.53 2.48 -17.72
N ARG A 44 -7.51 1.64 -17.51
CA ARG A 44 -7.67 0.25 -17.03
C ARG A 44 -8.23 0.17 -15.63
N TYR A 45 -7.80 1.07 -14.75
CA TYR A 45 -8.15 1.07 -13.34
C TYR A 45 -9.14 2.17 -12.95
N ASN A 46 -9.61 2.94 -13.92
CA ASN A 46 -10.54 4.06 -13.71
C ASN A 46 -10.02 5.05 -12.64
N VAL A 47 -8.77 5.49 -12.79
CA VAL A 47 -8.15 6.44 -11.87
C VAL A 47 -8.80 7.81 -12.01
N ASN A 48 -9.23 8.41 -10.89
CA ASN A 48 -9.79 9.76 -10.88
C ASN A 48 -8.67 10.82 -10.93
N MET A 49 -8.37 11.31 -12.13
CA MET A 49 -7.35 12.36 -12.30
C MET A 49 -7.84 13.77 -11.88
N ALA A 50 -9.15 13.99 -11.73
CA ALA A 50 -9.67 15.28 -11.27
C ALA A 50 -9.33 15.59 -9.80
N GLU A 51 -8.95 14.59 -9.02
CA GLU A 51 -8.50 14.76 -7.65
C GLU A 51 -6.99 15.04 -7.53
N ALA A 52 -6.22 14.79 -8.59
CA ALA A 52 -4.79 15.06 -8.60
C ALA A 52 -4.50 16.56 -8.55
N ALA A 53 -3.41 16.95 -7.91
CA ALA A 53 -2.93 18.34 -7.92
C ALA A 53 -2.62 18.81 -9.33
N ASN A 54 -2.13 17.90 -10.18
CA ASN A 54 -1.99 18.12 -11.62
C ASN A 54 -2.74 17.00 -12.37
N PRO A 55 -3.85 17.30 -13.05
CA PRO A 55 -4.62 16.32 -13.81
C PRO A 55 -4.01 15.97 -15.18
N ASP A 56 -3.01 16.73 -15.66
CA ASP A 56 -2.37 16.46 -16.94
C ASP A 56 -1.43 15.26 -16.85
N ILE A 57 -1.83 14.15 -17.48
CA ILE A 57 -1.06 12.91 -17.53
C ILE A 57 0.31 13.11 -18.20
N ALA A 58 0.43 14.02 -19.16
CA ALA A 58 1.69 14.24 -19.87
C ALA A 58 2.74 14.97 -19.03
N SER A 59 2.33 15.59 -17.93
CA SER A 59 3.23 16.31 -17.02
C SER A 59 4.05 15.41 -16.09
N TYR A 60 3.69 14.14 -15.97
CA TYR A 60 4.41 13.21 -15.10
C TYR A 60 5.65 12.64 -15.78
N PRO A 61 6.86 12.92 -15.28
CA PRO A 61 8.09 12.47 -15.90
C PRO A 61 8.29 10.95 -15.82
N THR A 62 7.78 10.32 -14.76
CA THR A 62 7.86 8.88 -14.53
C THR A 62 6.51 8.29 -14.16
N PHE A 63 6.36 6.97 -14.29
CA PHE A 63 5.16 6.29 -13.79
C PHE A 63 5.05 6.39 -12.26
N ASN A 64 6.19 6.39 -11.56
CA ASN A 64 6.21 6.49 -10.11
C ASN A 64 5.70 7.86 -9.62
N ASP A 65 6.07 8.96 -10.30
CA ASP A 65 5.55 10.30 -9.97
C ASP A 65 4.03 10.36 -10.12
N PHE A 66 3.49 9.72 -11.17
CA PHE A 66 2.05 9.59 -11.36
C PHE A 66 1.43 8.72 -10.26
N PHE A 67 2.01 7.58 -9.94
CA PHE A 67 1.45 6.63 -8.97
C PHE A 67 1.41 7.22 -7.56
N THR A 68 2.42 8.01 -7.21
CA THR A 68 2.51 8.75 -5.94
C THR A 68 2.09 10.22 -6.06
N ARG A 69 1.24 10.55 -7.03
CA ARG A 69 0.77 11.91 -7.30
C ARG A 69 0.16 12.57 -6.06
N PRO A 70 0.42 13.86 -5.81
CA PRO A 70 -0.30 14.58 -4.76
C PRO A 70 -1.75 14.84 -5.16
N LEU A 71 -2.61 14.98 -4.16
CA LEU A 71 -3.98 15.42 -4.36
C LEU A 71 -4.06 16.96 -4.38
N ARG A 72 -5.08 17.50 -5.06
CA ARG A 72 -5.40 18.92 -4.97
C ARG A 72 -5.86 19.29 -3.57
N ALA A 73 -5.68 20.54 -3.21
CA ALA A 73 -6.14 21.05 -1.92
C ALA A 73 -7.66 20.80 -1.73
N GLY A 74 -8.02 20.34 -0.54
CA GLY A 74 -9.42 20.04 -0.19
C GLY A 74 -10.00 18.76 -0.80
N ALA A 75 -9.22 17.96 -1.55
CA ALA A 75 -9.69 16.69 -2.09
C ALA A 75 -10.04 15.65 -1.01
N ARG A 76 -9.44 15.78 0.16
CA ARG A 76 -9.77 14.98 1.36
C ARG A 76 -9.95 15.92 2.54
N PRO A 77 -11.19 16.25 2.90
CA PRO A 77 -11.46 17.00 4.12
C PRO A 77 -11.16 16.11 5.33
N LEU A 78 -10.47 16.68 6.32
CA LEU A 78 -10.17 15.97 7.55
C LEU A 78 -11.43 15.98 8.44
N ALA A 79 -11.77 14.83 9.00
CA ALA A 79 -12.83 14.73 10.00
C ALA A 79 -12.35 15.32 11.34
N ALA A 80 -13.28 15.87 12.12
CA ALA A 80 -13.02 16.27 13.50
C ALA A 80 -13.06 15.00 14.37
N ALA A 81 -11.95 14.27 14.43
CA ALA A 81 -11.81 13.01 15.17
C ALA A 81 -10.38 12.86 15.67
N ASP A 82 -10.20 12.08 16.75
CA ASP A 82 -8.87 11.81 17.33
C ASP A 82 -7.98 11.03 16.37
N PHE A 83 -8.58 10.14 15.54
CA PHE A 83 -7.90 9.37 14.52
C PHE A 83 -8.68 9.44 13.20
N ILE A 84 -7.93 9.59 12.11
CA ILE A 84 -8.46 9.56 10.75
C ILE A 84 -7.79 8.45 9.96
N SER A 85 -8.39 8.02 8.85
CA SER A 85 -7.78 7.02 7.98
C SER A 85 -6.44 7.53 7.43
N PRO A 86 -5.36 6.75 7.58
CA PRO A 86 -4.04 7.14 7.06
C PRO A 86 -3.93 7.03 5.54
N VAL A 87 -4.90 6.38 4.88
CA VAL A 87 -4.88 6.08 3.45
C VAL A 87 -6.28 6.10 2.84
N ASP A 88 -6.33 6.27 1.52
CA ASP A 88 -7.51 6.00 0.71
C ASP A 88 -7.54 4.49 0.41
N GLY A 89 -8.34 3.75 1.12
CA GLY A 89 -8.41 2.31 0.92
C GLY A 89 -9.69 1.70 1.48
N ALA A 90 -9.88 0.43 1.20
CA ALA A 90 -10.94 -0.36 1.81
C ALA A 90 -10.39 -1.09 3.04
N ILE A 91 -11.18 -1.16 4.11
CA ILE A 91 -10.85 -2.00 5.26
C ILE A 91 -10.96 -3.46 4.80
N SER A 92 -9.83 -4.14 4.77
CA SER A 92 -9.78 -5.59 4.48
C SER A 92 -10.10 -6.38 5.74
N GLN A 93 -9.50 -5.98 6.87
CA GLN A 93 -9.73 -6.60 8.17
C GLN A 93 -9.51 -5.61 9.30
N PHE A 94 -10.14 -5.88 10.43
CA PHE A 94 -9.89 -5.18 11.69
C PHE A 94 -10.28 -6.09 12.87
N GLY A 95 -9.72 -5.85 14.02
CA GLY A 95 -10.02 -6.62 15.22
C GLY A 95 -9.13 -6.28 16.40
N ALA A 96 -9.29 -7.04 17.48
CA ALA A 96 -8.44 -6.96 18.65
C ALA A 96 -7.11 -7.67 18.40
N ILE A 97 -6.05 -7.18 19.01
CA ILE A 97 -4.73 -7.83 19.06
C ILE A 97 -4.72 -8.74 20.28
N GLU A 98 -4.76 -10.05 20.04
CA GLU A 98 -4.77 -11.04 21.11
C GLU A 98 -3.42 -11.77 21.17
N LYS A 99 -2.75 -11.74 22.33
CA LYS A 99 -1.50 -12.49 22.58
C LYS A 99 -0.46 -12.32 21.47
N ASP A 100 -0.17 -11.08 21.08
CA ASP A 100 0.77 -10.76 19.99
C ASP A 100 0.30 -11.23 18.60
N GLN A 101 -0.97 -11.57 18.41
CA GLN A 101 -1.47 -12.05 17.12
C GLN A 101 -2.40 -11.03 16.45
N ILE A 102 -2.11 -10.77 15.19
CA ILE A 102 -2.98 -10.07 14.25
C ILE A 102 -3.51 -11.11 13.29
N PHE A 103 -4.82 -11.32 13.30
CA PHE A 103 -5.47 -12.26 12.40
C PHE A 103 -5.65 -11.62 11.01
N GLN A 104 -5.12 -12.27 9.99
CA GLN A 104 -5.34 -11.86 8.59
C GLN A 104 -6.18 -12.91 7.86
N ALA A 105 -6.94 -12.51 6.83
CA ALA A 105 -7.80 -13.40 6.06
C ALA A 105 -7.04 -14.63 5.55
N LYS A 106 -7.79 -15.70 5.30
CA LYS A 106 -7.30 -16.96 4.71
C LYS A 106 -6.31 -17.75 5.57
N GLY A 107 -6.42 -17.62 6.91
CA GLY A 107 -5.63 -18.43 7.83
C GLY A 107 -4.17 -17.97 8.01
N HIS A 108 -3.82 -16.81 7.50
CA HIS A 108 -2.55 -16.18 7.83
C HIS A 108 -2.69 -15.33 9.08
N SER A 109 -1.79 -15.50 10.02
CA SER A 109 -1.65 -14.64 11.19
C SER A 109 -0.25 -14.06 11.22
N TYR A 110 -0.14 -12.83 11.69
CA TYR A 110 1.13 -12.15 11.91
C TYR A 110 1.24 -11.78 13.38
N SER A 111 2.46 -11.83 13.93
CA SER A 111 2.68 -11.26 15.24
C SER A 111 3.00 -9.77 15.14
N THR A 112 2.55 -8.99 16.11
CA THR A 112 2.94 -7.57 16.26
C THR A 112 4.45 -7.45 16.35
N THR A 113 5.11 -8.37 17.07
CA THR A 113 6.58 -8.44 17.17
C THR A 113 7.22 -8.58 15.78
N ALA A 114 6.74 -9.48 14.92
CA ALA A 114 7.27 -9.62 13.56
C ALA A 114 7.07 -8.37 12.71
N LEU A 115 5.90 -7.72 12.81
CA LEU A 115 5.60 -6.50 12.05
C LEU A 115 6.48 -5.31 12.44
N VAL A 116 6.91 -5.22 13.71
CA VAL A 116 7.82 -4.17 14.17
C VAL A 116 9.30 -4.55 14.07
N GLY A 117 9.63 -5.56 13.26
CA GLY A 117 11.01 -5.95 12.98
C GLY A 117 11.66 -6.84 14.01
N GLY A 118 10.91 -7.59 14.80
CA GLY A 118 11.40 -8.52 15.81
C GLY A 118 11.63 -7.91 17.19
N ASP A 119 11.30 -6.64 17.39
CA ASP A 119 11.39 -5.96 18.69
C ASP A 119 10.21 -6.39 19.58
N ALA A 120 10.44 -7.39 20.44
CA ALA A 120 9.40 -7.92 21.31
C ALA A 120 8.88 -6.90 22.34
N ALA A 121 9.72 -5.99 22.82
CA ALA A 121 9.32 -4.94 23.75
C ALA A 121 8.38 -3.94 23.06
N LEU A 122 8.70 -3.55 21.84
CA LEU A 122 7.81 -2.70 21.03
C LEU A 122 6.53 -3.45 20.64
N GLY A 123 6.62 -4.72 20.24
CA GLY A 123 5.45 -5.56 19.92
C GLY A 123 4.49 -5.66 21.09
N ALA A 124 5.00 -5.85 22.29
CA ALA A 124 4.18 -5.95 23.51
C ALA A 124 3.39 -4.69 23.85
N THR A 125 3.80 -3.52 23.37
CA THR A 125 3.03 -2.27 23.58
C THR A 125 1.68 -2.28 22.89
N PHE A 126 1.48 -3.15 21.88
CA PHE A 126 0.24 -3.28 21.14
C PHE A 126 -0.69 -4.37 21.69
N ASN A 127 -0.28 -5.12 22.70
CA ASN A 127 -1.12 -6.17 23.31
C ASN A 127 -2.40 -5.58 23.90
N GLY A 128 -3.54 -6.20 23.57
CA GLY A 128 -4.85 -5.70 23.98
C GLY A 128 -5.33 -4.47 23.22
N GLY A 129 -4.56 -4.01 22.21
CA GLY A 129 -4.95 -2.96 21.28
C GLY A 129 -5.84 -3.49 20.16
N SER A 130 -5.98 -2.68 19.12
CA SER A 130 -6.72 -3.01 17.92
C SER A 130 -5.86 -2.84 16.67
N PHE A 131 -6.18 -3.56 15.61
CA PHE A 131 -5.55 -3.41 14.31
C PHE A 131 -6.58 -3.19 13.21
N ALA A 132 -6.15 -2.58 12.13
CA ALA A 132 -6.88 -2.51 10.87
C ALA A 132 -5.93 -2.72 9.70
N THR A 133 -6.31 -3.59 8.77
CA THR A 133 -5.63 -3.80 7.49
C THR A 133 -6.38 -3.05 6.41
N LEU A 134 -5.70 -2.12 5.75
CA LEU A 134 -6.26 -1.29 4.70
C LEU A 134 -5.67 -1.68 3.35
N TYR A 135 -6.54 -2.01 2.40
CA TYR A 135 -6.16 -2.38 1.04
C TYR A 135 -6.33 -1.18 0.10
N LEU A 136 -5.24 -0.78 -0.54
CA LEU A 136 -5.25 0.24 -1.59
C LEU A 136 -5.26 -0.45 -2.95
N SER A 137 -6.30 -0.22 -3.73
CA SER A 137 -6.37 -0.70 -5.10
C SER A 137 -5.53 0.20 -6.03
N PRO A 138 -5.14 -0.27 -7.23
CA PRO A 138 -4.30 0.53 -8.13
C PRO A 138 -4.85 1.92 -8.51
N ARG A 139 -6.16 2.13 -8.39
CA ARG A 139 -6.80 3.43 -8.66
C ARG A 139 -6.68 4.44 -7.53
N ASP A 140 -6.45 3.95 -6.31
CA ASP A 140 -6.51 4.76 -5.11
C ASP A 140 -5.30 5.71 -5.00
N TYR A 141 -5.35 6.63 -4.07
CA TYR A 141 -4.25 7.51 -3.75
C TYR A 141 -3.23 6.76 -2.89
N HIS A 142 -1.97 6.70 -3.33
CA HIS A 142 -0.94 5.83 -2.74
C HIS A 142 0.08 6.56 -1.84
N ARG A 143 -0.32 7.67 -1.22
CA ARG A 143 0.47 8.27 -0.13
C ARG A 143 -0.17 7.94 1.21
N ILE A 144 0.68 7.59 2.17
CA ILE A 144 0.29 7.30 3.55
C ILE A 144 0.48 8.57 4.37
N HIS A 145 -0.51 8.92 5.19
CA HIS A 145 -0.50 10.07 6.06
C HIS A 145 -0.56 9.65 7.53
N MET A 146 -0.12 10.53 8.44
CA MET A 146 -0.27 10.31 9.86
C MET A 146 -1.77 10.29 10.21
N PRO A 147 -2.25 9.30 10.97
CA PRO A 147 -3.66 9.19 11.37
C PRO A 147 -4.05 10.19 12.46
N CYS A 148 -3.08 10.79 13.14
CA CYS A 148 -3.23 11.81 14.18
C CYS A 148 -1.98 12.68 14.21
N ASP A 149 -2.01 13.75 14.97
CA ASP A 149 -0.83 14.58 15.22
C ASP A 149 0.24 13.79 15.95
N GLY A 150 1.49 13.91 15.49
CA GLY A 150 2.59 13.15 16.06
C GLY A 150 3.96 13.61 15.56
N VAL A 151 5.00 13.11 16.21
CA VAL A 151 6.39 13.36 15.84
C VAL A 151 7.07 12.03 15.52
N LEU A 152 7.64 11.90 14.33
CA LEU A 152 8.42 10.72 13.95
C LEU A 152 9.65 10.61 14.85
N ARG A 153 9.72 9.55 15.66
CA ARG A 153 10.82 9.27 16.58
C ARG A 153 11.77 8.23 16.05
N ARG A 154 11.25 7.23 15.37
CA ARG A 154 12.04 6.10 14.87
C ARG A 154 11.43 5.56 13.58
N MET A 155 12.28 5.14 12.67
CA MET A 155 11.91 4.39 11.47
C MET A 155 12.69 3.08 11.45
N VAL A 156 11.99 1.96 11.22
CA VAL A 156 12.59 0.63 11.13
C VAL A 156 12.28 0.06 9.75
N TYR A 157 13.32 -0.29 9.00
CA TYR A 157 13.17 -0.99 7.74
C TYR A 157 13.21 -2.50 7.98
N VAL A 158 12.13 -3.17 7.62
CA VAL A 158 12.03 -4.64 7.71
C VAL A 158 12.04 -5.19 6.28
N PRO A 159 13.10 -5.90 5.85
CA PRO A 159 13.15 -6.49 4.52
C PRO A 159 12.17 -7.66 4.42
N GLY A 160 11.59 -7.84 3.24
CA GLY A 160 10.65 -8.93 2.97
C GLY A 160 10.53 -9.24 1.49
N ASP A 161 9.77 -10.29 1.17
CA ASP A 161 9.39 -10.63 -0.19
C ASP A 161 8.06 -10.00 -0.56
N LEU A 162 7.89 -9.68 -1.85
CA LEU A 162 6.66 -9.11 -2.38
C LEU A 162 5.82 -10.21 -3.05
N PHE A 163 4.54 -10.20 -2.72
CA PHE A 163 3.52 -11.03 -3.37
C PHE A 163 2.51 -10.12 -4.06
N SER A 164 1.82 -10.68 -5.06
CA SER A 164 0.66 -10.01 -5.65
C SER A 164 -0.42 -9.85 -4.59
N VAL A 165 -0.94 -8.62 -4.47
CA VAL A 165 -2.04 -8.31 -3.54
C VAL A 165 -3.29 -7.97 -4.35
N ASN A 166 -4.31 -8.80 -4.21
CA ASN A 166 -5.64 -8.62 -4.79
C ASN A 166 -6.65 -9.42 -3.94
N PRO A 167 -7.97 -9.28 -4.16
CA PRO A 167 -8.97 -10.00 -3.36
C PRO A 167 -8.82 -11.54 -3.32
N THR A 168 -8.10 -12.13 -4.27
CA THR A 168 -7.82 -13.58 -4.30
C THR A 168 -6.56 -13.93 -3.53
N THR A 169 -5.58 -13.02 -3.42
CA THR A 169 -4.25 -13.28 -2.83
C THR A 169 -3.97 -12.54 -1.53
N ALA A 170 -4.88 -11.66 -1.11
CA ALA A 170 -4.81 -10.90 0.15
C ALA A 170 -5.46 -11.65 1.32
#